data_b3a9aff8e094b30c17f5a11d3adc5f45
#
_entry.id   b3a9aff8e094b30c17f5a11d3adc5f45
#
_cell.length_a   1.000
_cell.length_b   1.000
_cell.length_c   1.000
_cell.angle_alpha   90.00
_cell.angle_beta   90.00
_cell.angle_gamma   90.00
#
_symmetry.space_group_name_H-M   'P 1'
#
loop_
_entity.id
_entity.type
_entity.pdbx_description
1 polymer ?
#
loop_
_entity_poly.entity_id
_entity_poly.type
_entity_poly.pdbx_seq_one_letter_code
_entity_poly.pdbx_strand_id
1 'polypeptide(L)'
;MIRIKDYEKSLKFYQEIMGMTLMRTSENKDANFNLYFLGYPGDKGVPTTSANGVNPVADREGLLELTWNYGTEKDPNFKYHNGNDEPQGFGHICVPQSSMQLWGKLLTCNRCYR
;
A
#
# COMPACT_ATOMS: atom_id res chain seq x y z
N MET A 1 4.64 -7.47 0.86
CA MET A 1 5.18 -6.46 -0.07
C MET A 1 4.50 -6.59 -1.43
N ILE A 2 4.07 -5.48 -2.01
CA ILE A 2 3.51 -5.41 -3.37
C ILE A 2 4.29 -4.37 -4.18
N ARG A 3 4.70 -4.72 -5.38
CA ARG A 3 5.33 -3.76 -6.31
C ARG A 3 4.26 -2.93 -7.01
N ILE A 4 4.47 -1.63 -7.06
CA ILE A 4 3.56 -0.67 -7.69
C ILE A 4 4.29 0.10 -8.80
N LYS A 5 3.56 0.39 -9.89
CA LYS A 5 4.10 1.14 -11.02
C LYS A 5 4.19 2.64 -10.73
N ASP A 6 3.14 3.19 -10.12
CA ASP A 6 2.93 4.63 -9.88
C ASP A 6 2.55 4.82 -8.41
N TYR A 7 3.47 5.44 -7.65
CA TYR A 7 3.27 5.57 -6.21
C TYR A 7 2.17 6.59 -5.88
N GLU A 8 2.02 7.66 -6.66
CA GLU A 8 1.01 8.69 -6.40
C GLU A 8 -0.40 8.10 -6.52
N LYS A 9 -0.66 7.38 -7.61
CA LYS A 9 -1.95 6.71 -7.83
C LYS A 9 -2.23 5.65 -6.79
N SER A 10 -1.22 4.86 -6.45
CA SER A 10 -1.37 3.80 -5.46
C SER A 10 -1.62 4.35 -4.05
N LEU A 11 -0.85 5.36 -3.62
CA LEU A 11 -1.06 6.01 -2.33
C LEU A 11 -2.44 6.65 -2.25
N LYS A 12 -2.87 7.35 -3.30
CA LYS A 12 -4.22 7.92 -3.38
C LYS A 12 -5.29 6.86 -3.22
N PHE A 13 -5.17 5.73 -3.92
CA PHE A 13 -6.12 4.62 -3.80
C PHE A 13 -6.20 4.09 -2.37
N TYR A 14 -5.06 3.74 -1.78
CA TYR A 14 -5.06 3.14 -0.44
C TYR A 14 -5.45 4.12 0.67
N GLN A 15 -5.11 5.40 0.54
CA GLN A 15 -5.46 6.41 1.55
C GLN A 15 -6.88 6.93 1.39
N GLU A 16 -7.28 7.34 0.18
CA GLU A 16 -8.58 8.00 -0.02
C GLU A 16 -9.74 7.00 -0.19
N ILE A 17 -9.48 5.86 -0.86
CA ILE A 17 -10.53 4.87 -1.14
C ILE A 17 -10.55 3.79 -0.07
N MET A 18 -9.41 3.23 0.28
CA MET A 18 -9.33 2.17 1.29
C MET A 18 -9.25 2.70 2.72
N GLY A 19 -9.07 4.00 2.92
CA GLY A 19 -9.00 4.64 4.24
C GLY A 19 -7.78 4.26 5.07
N MET A 20 -6.73 3.77 4.44
CA MET A 20 -5.47 3.46 5.11
C MET A 20 -4.69 4.73 5.41
N THR A 21 -3.88 4.69 6.44
CA THR A 21 -2.94 5.76 6.79
C THR A 21 -1.54 5.37 6.34
N LEU A 22 -0.83 6.29 5.68
CA LEU A 22 0.60 6.14 5.41
C LEU A 22 1.35 6.29 6.73
N MET A 23 1.94 5.20 7.20
CA MET A 23 2.62 5.15 8.49
C MET A 23 4.11 5.44 8.40
N ARG A 24 4.73 5.08 7.27
CA ARG A 24 6.15 5.31 7.05
C ARG A 24 6.48 5.30 5.56
N THR A 25 7.44 6.13 5.19
CA THR A 25 8.17 6.07 3.91
C THR A 25 9.63 5.77 4.18
N SER A 26 10.22 4.85 3.42
CA SER A 26 11.66 4.58 3.43
C SER A 26 12.21 4.78 2.03
N GLU A 27 13.10 5.77 1.90
CA GLU A 27 13.78 6.05 0.63
C GLU A 27 15.09 5.27 0.54
N ASN A 28 15.28 4.53 -0.53
CA ASN A 28 16.47 3.75 -0.83
C ASN A 28 17.06 4.22 -2.16
N LYS A 29 17.63 5.40 -2.15
CA LYS A 29 18.11 6.09 -3.36
C LYS A 29 19.21 5.30 -4.09
N ASP A 30 20.11 4.69 -3.34
CA ASP A 30 21.22 3.90 -3.92
C ASP A 30 20.72 2.64 -4.65
N ALA A 31 19.59 2.10 -4.21
CA ALA A 31 18.93 0.93 -4.81
C ALA A 31 17.76 1.30 -5.76
N ASN A 32 17.51 2.60 -5.96
CA ASN A 32 16.49 3.13 -6.87
C ASN A 32 15.05 2.66 -6.57
N PHE A 33 14.66 2.61 -5.29
CA PHE A 33 13.28 2.33 -4.90
C PHE A 33 12.89 3.02 -3.59
N ASN A 34 11.59 3.23 -3.41
CA ASN A 34 11.02 3.63 -2.13
C ASN A 34 10.06 2.55 -1.62
N LEU A 35 9.95 2.46 -0.29
CA LEU A 35 8.97 1.67 0.42
C LEU A 35 7.94 2.57 1.10
N TYR A 36 6.68 2.20 1.00
CA TYR A 36 5.57 2.88 1.66
C TYR A 36 4.82 1.86 2.52
N PHE A 37 4.69 2.14 3.80
CA PHE A 37 4.00 1.30 4.76
C PHE A 37 2.66 1.93 5.10
N LEU A 38 1.58 1.24 4.76
CA LEU A 38 0.21 1.69 5.01
C LEU A 38 -0.52 0.69 5.90
N GLY A 39 -1.50 1.20 6.66
CA GLY A 39 -2.33 0.36 7.50
C GLY A 39 -3.39 1.17 8.24
N TYR A 40 -4.09 0.51 9.12
CA TYR A 40 -5.07 1.15 10.00
C TYR A 40 -4.45 1.39 11.36
N PRO A 41 -4.34 2.66 11.83
CA PRO A 41 -3.62 2.98 13.07
C PRO A 41 -4.16 2.28 14.30
N GLY A 42 -5.49 2.10 14.39
CA GLY A 42 -6.16 1.58 15.57
C GLY A 42 -5.81 2.38 16.83
N ASP A 43 -5.87 1.74 17.97
CA ASP A 43 -5.60 2.37 19.27
C ASP A 43 -4.13 2.77 19.47
N LYS A 44 -3.22 2.14 18.71
CA LYS A 44 -1.77 2.44 18.78
C LYS A 44 -1.37 3.74 18.07
N GLY A 45 -2.29 4.38 17.31
CA GLY A 45 -2.00 5.58 16.53
C GLY A 45 -0.94 5.35 15.42
N VAL A 46 -0.46 6.44 14.82
CA VAL A 46 0.62 6.39 13.81
C VAL A 46 1.97 6.29 14.52
N PRO A 47 2.89 5.40 14.09
CA PRO A 47 4.21 5.29 14.70
C PRO A 47 5.01 6.58 14.48
N THR A 48 5.53 7.17 15.53
CA THR A 48 6.33 8.41 15.45
C THR A 48 7.82 8.15 15.47
N THR A 49 8.30 7.47 16.48
CA THR A 49 9.73 7.08 16.63
C THR A 49 9.83 5.86 17.52
N SER A 50 10.83 5.02 17.26
CA SER A 50 11.15 3.94 18.18
C SER A 50 12.10 4.44 19.27
N ALA A 51 11.71 4.29 20.51
CA ALA A 51 12.59 4.58 21.66
C ALA A 51 13.84 3.68 21.71
N ASN A 52 13.81 2.52 21.03
CA ASN A 52 14.83 1.48 21.07
C ASN A 52 15.57 1.27 19.75
N GLY A 53 15.50 2.21 18.78
CA GLY A 53 16.12 2.07 17.47
C GLY A 53 15.48 1.02 16.54
N VAL A 54 14.45 0.31 17.00
CA VAL A 54 13.68 -0.62 16.17
C VAL A 54 12.77 0.16 15.24
N ASN A 55 12.63 -0.31 14.00
CA ASN A 55 11.68 0.28 13.06
C ASN A 55 10.26 0.24 13.63
N PRO A 56 9.61 1.40 13.88
CA PRO A 56 8.31 1.43 14.57
C PRO A 56 7.18 0.74 13.81
N VAL A 57 7.34 0.47 12.52
CA VAL A 57 6.38 -0.33 11.75
C VAL A 57 6.60 -1.83 11.92
N ALA A 58 7.76 -2.29 12.43
CA ALA A 58 8.05 -3.71 12.63
C ALA A 58 7.24 -4.34 13.78
N ASP A 59 6.76 -3.52 14.72
CA ASP A 59 5.94 -3.96 15.86
C ASP A 59 4.43 -4.02 15.55
N ARG A 60 4.07 -3.95 14.27
CA ARG A 60 2.66 -3.91 13.86
C ARG A 60 2.30 -5.04 12.93
N GLU A 61 1.13 -5.58 13.17
CA GLU A 61 0.48 -6.52 12.26
C GLU A 61 -0.36 -5.79 11.21
N GLY A 62 -0.65 -6.48 10.11
CA GLY A 62 -1.59 -6.00 9.09
C GLY A 62 -1.13 -4.80 8.28
N LEU A 63 0.19 -4.57 8.17
CA LEU A 63 0.72 -3.52 7.32
C LEU A 63 0.84 -3.95 5.87
N LEU A 64 0.42 -3.07 4.97
CA LEU A 64 0.67 -3.17 3.55
C LEU A 64 1.97 -2.44 3.22
N GLU A 65 2.96 -3.17 2.71
CA GLU A 65 4.19 -2.61 2.18
C GLU A 65 4.10 -2.53 0.66
N LEU A 66 4.21 -1.31 0.13
CA LEU A 66 4.30 -1.02 -1.29
C LEU A 66 5.73 -0.68 -1.67
N THR A 67 6.23 -1.27 -2.76
CA THR A 67 7.55 -0.96 -3.32
C THR A 67 7.37 -0.27 -4.67
N TRP A 68 7.88 0.95 -4.80
CA TRP A 68 7.96 1.67 -6.05
C TRP A 68 9.40 1.76 -6.53
N ASN A 69 9.69 1.21 -7.71
CA ASN A 69 10.97 1.36 -8.38
C ASN A 69 10.94 2.65 -9.21
N TYR A 70 11.99 3.45 -9.12
CA TYR A 70 12.03 4.76 -9.77
C TYR A 70 11.86 4.66 -11.28
N GLY A 71 11.00 5.51 -11.82
CA GLY A 71 10.79 5.66 -13.25
C GLY A 71 9.80 4.69 -13.89
N THR A 72 9.28 3.72 -13.14
CA THR A 72 8.29 2.76 -13.70
C THR A 72 7.01 3.44 -14.16
N GLU A 73 6.63 4.56 -13.55
CA GLU A 73 5.46 5.37 -13.91
C GLU A 73 5.59 6.05 -15.28
N LYS A 74 6.82 6.26 -15.76
CA LYS A 74 7.11 6.96 -17.02
C LYS A 74 6.96 6.08 -18.26
N ASP A 75 7.09 4.76 -18.09
CA ASP A 75 6.94 3.81 -19.21
C ASP A 75 5.48 3.39 -19.36
N PRO A 76 4.77 3.79 -20.42
CA PRO A 76 3.36 3.44 -20.63
C PRO A 76 3.15 1.93 -20.81
N ASN A 77 4.15 1.21 -21.32
CA ASN A 77 4.07 -0.23 -21.57
C ASN A 77 4.47 -1.08 -20.35
N PHE A 78 5.10 -0.47 -19.34
CA PHE A 78 5.51 -1.17 -18.14
C PHE A 78 4.29 -1.61 -17.31
N LYS A 79 4.26 -2.86 -16.93
CA LYS A 79 3.27 -3.43 -16.00
C LYS A 79 3.91 -4.55 -15.18
N TYR A 80 3.52 -4.64 -13.92
CA TYR A 80 3.84 -5.81 -13.11
C TYR A 80 2.87 -6.94 -13.44
N HIS A 81 3.32 -8.17 -13.21
CA HIS A 81 2.47 -9.36 -13.31
C HIS A 81 1.36 -9.30 -12.26
N ASN A 82 0.13 -9.62 -12.64
CA ASN A 82 -1.06 -9.51 -11.80
C ASN A 82 -1.29 -10.72 -10.86
N GLY A 83 -0.50 -11.77 -11.02
CA GLY A 83 -0.59 -13.00 -10.24
C GLY A 83 -1.69 -13.97 -10.67
N ASN A 84 -2.60 -13.58 -11.56
CA ASN A 84 -3.71 -14.42 -12.02
C ASN A 84 -3.42 -15.07 -13.38
N ASP A 85 -2.54 -14.47 -14.17
CA ASP A 85 -2.10 -15.04 -15.44
C ASP A 85 -1.01 -16.08 -15.21
N GLU A 86 -0.72 -16.94 -16.17
CA GLU A 86 0.38 -17.90 -16.07
C GLU A 86 1.76 -17.19 -16.21
N PRO A 87 2.75 -17.56 -15.36
CA PRO A 87 2.67 -18.49 -14.20
C PRO A 87 1.92 -17.85 -13.02
N GLN A 88 0.94 -18.57 -12.48
CA GLN A 88 0.11 -18.05 -11.38
C GLN A 88 0.94 -17.79 -10.11
N GLY A 89 0.56 -16.74 -9.39
CA GLY A 89 1.23 -16.32 -8.17
C GLY A 89 0.31 -15.53 -7.26
N PHE A 90 0.87 -14.58 -6.50
CA PHE A 90 0.12 -13.75 -5.58
C PHE A 90 -0.82 -12.79 -6.34
N GLY A 91 -2.13 -13.01 -6.22
CA GLY A 91 -3.13 -12.29 -7.01
C GLY A 91 -4.02 -11.32 -6.24
N HIS A 92 -4.07 -11.39 -4.90
CA HIS A 92 -4.93 -10.49 -4.11
C HIS A 92 -4.44 -10.27 -2.69
N ILE A 93 -4.93 -9.19 -2.08
CA ILE A 93 -4.86 -8.94 -0.62
C ILE A 93 -6.28 -8.90 -0.08
N CYS A 94 -6.46 -9.33 1.17
CA CYS A 94 -7.73 -9.26 1.86
C CYS A 94 -7.67 -8.21 2.97
N VAL A 95 -8.65 -7.30 2.97
CA VAL A 95 -8.82 -6.30 4.03
C VAL A 95 -10.17 -6.55 4.68
N PRO A 96 -10.23 -6.84 6.00
CA PRO A 96 -11.51 -7.10 6.67
C PRO A 96 -12.37 -5.83 6.71
N GLN A 97 -13.65 -6.01 6.55
CA GLN A 97 -14.64 -4.92 6.51
C GLN A 97 -14.62 -4.03 7.76
N SER A 98 -14.37 -4.59 8.93
CA SER A 98 -14.27 -3.86 10.20
C SER A 98 -13.14 -2.83 10.23
N SER A 99 -12.12 -2.99 9.38
CA SER A 99 -10.99 -2.05 9.26
C SER A 99 -11.27 -0.89 8.30
N MET A 100 -12.33 -0.97 7.51
CA MET A 100 -12.70 0.03 6.52
C MET A 100 -13.75 0.98 7.10
N GLN A 101 -13.33 2.14 7.58
CA GLN A 101 -14.24 3.19 8.09
C GLN A 101 -15.07 3.90 6.99
N LEU A 102 -15.11 3.38 5.76
CA LEU A 102 -15.53 4.15 4.56
C LEU A 102 -16.65 3.54 3.72
N TRP A 103 -17.51 2.71 4.30
CA TRP A 103 -18.65 2.14 3.55
C TRP A 103 -19.56 3.18 2.90
N GLY A 104 -19.69 4.38 3.47
CA GLY A 104 -20.50 5.46 2.91
C GLY A 104 -19.98 6.03 1.58
N LYS A 105 -18.67 5.94 1.32
CA LYS A 105 -18.06 6.45 0.08
C LYS A 105 -17.90 5.39 -1.02
N LEU A 106 -17.82 4.11 -0.67
CA LEU A 106 -17.69 3.00 -1.64
C LEU A 106 -19.01 2.68 -2.35
N LEU A 107 -20.15 2.91 -1.71
CA LEU A 107 -21.47 2.69 -2.31
C LEU A 107 -21.78 3.67 -3.46
N THR A 108 -21.05 4.77 -3.58
CA THR A 108 -21.19 5.71 -4.70
C THR A 108 -20.25 5.44 -5.88
N CYS A 109 -19.32 4.49 -5.74
CA CYS A 109 -18.43 4.11 -6.82
C CYS A 109 -18.97 2.88 -7.58
N ASN A 110 -19.98 3.09 -8.42
CA ASN A 110 -20.59 2.08 -9.30
C ASN A 110 -19.61 1.50 -10.38
N ARG A 111 -18.31 1.70 -10.26
CA ARG A 111 -17.32 1.32 -11.29
C ARG A 111 -16.27 0.29 -10.86
N CYS A 112 -16.34 -0.23 -9.65
CA CYS A 112 -15.29 -1.13 -9.14
C CYS A 112 -15.64 -2.61 -9.14
N TYR A 113 -16.76 -3.01 -9.75
CA TYR A 113 -17.12 -4.42 -9.92
C TYR A 113 -17.48 -4.72 -11.38
N ARG A 114 -16.47 -4.93 -12.20
CA ARG A 114 -16.49 -5.82 -13.37
C ARG A 114 -15.08 -6.20 -13.75
#